data_026d401ee4575ac7913c949a0a982288
#
_entry.id   026d401ee4575ac7913c949a0a982288
#
_cell.length_a   1.000
_cell.length_b   1.000
_cell.length_c   1.000
_cell.angle_alpha   90.00
_cell.angle_beta   90.00
_cell.angle_gamma   90.00
#
_symmetry.space_group_name_H-M   'P 1'
#
loop_
_entity.id
_entity.type
_entity.pdbx_description
1 polymer ?
#
loop_
_entity_poly.entity_id
_entity_poly.type
_entity_poly.pdbx_seq_one_letter_code
_entity_poly.pdbx_strand_id
1 'polypeptide(L)'
;MNRAAPLFLLVVLSLSSFSAEKLSSGLIAKGTEWETPFYQRDSSVEGPVVFITGGVHGNEPAGAPAAEQIRHWQINKGRLIVVPKVNKPGLMADIRYLPGKSKELRDLNRNFPKTKEKPVARDLPASALWDLLKKHKPDWYIDLHEGYDFYQINSDSVGSSIIDV
;
A
#
# COMPACT_ATOMS: atom_id res chain seq x y z
N MET A 1 55.08 40.77 -30.85
CA MET A 1 54.63 40.55 -29.45
C MET A 1 53.18 40.08 -29.50
N ASN A 2 52.97 38.76 -29.50
CA ASN A 2 51.63 38.15 -29.51
C ASN A 2 51.14 38.00 -28.08
N ARG A 3 50.08 38.72 -27.75
CA ARG A 3 49.36 38.53 -26.45
C ARG A 3 48.27 37.48 -26.66
N ALA A 4 48.45 36.31 -26.06
CA ALA A 4 47.39 35.28 -25.98
C ALA A 4 46.38 35.74 -24.93
N ALA A 5 45.11 35.80 -25.34
CA ALA A 5 43.99 36.05 -24.39
C ALA A 5 43.66 34.78 -23.63
N PRO A 6 43.41 34.83 -22.34
CA PRO A 6 42.99 33.64 -21.58
C PRO A 6 41.57 33.24 -21.93
N LEU A 7 41.40 31.96 -22.34
CA LEU A 7 40.09 31.34 -22.53
C LEU A 7 39.49 31.00 -21.15
N PHE A 8 38.47 31.73 -20.72
CA PHE A 8 37.69 31.38 -19.53
C PHE A 8 36.68 30.27 -19.88
N LEU A 9 36.93 29.07 -19.41
CA LEU A 9 35.98 27.95 -19.50
C LEU A 9 34.90 28.13 -18.44
N LEU A 10 33.70 28.55 -18.85
CA LEU A 10 32.53 28.64 -17.97
C LEU A 10 31.96 27.25 -17.74
N VAL A 11 32.27 26.62 -16.62
CA VAL A 11 31.65 25.35 -16.21
C VAL A 11 30.28 25.67 -15.61
N VAL A 12 29.23 25.47 -16.38
CA VAL A 12 27.84 25.53 -15.90
C VAL A 12 27.52 24.21 -15.17
N LEU A 13 27.66 24.23 -13.86
CA LEU A 13 27.15 23.16 -13.01
C LEU A 13 25.62 23.25 -12.97
N SER A 14 24.92 22.39 -13.70
CA SER A 14 23.49 22.21 -13.56
C SER A 14 23.22 21.53 -12.20
N LEU A 15 22.85 22.32 -11.22
CA LEU A 15 22.28 21.82 -9.96
C LEU A 15 20.93 21.22 -10.29
N SER A 16 20.88 19.90 -10.46
CA SER A 16 19.61 19.15 -10.45
C SER A 16 19.02 19.34 -9.07
N SER A 17 17.97 20.15 -8.95
CA SER A 17 17.20 20.28 -7.72
C SER A 17 16.54 18.93 -7.46
N PHE A 18 17.16 18.10 -6.64
CA PHE A 18 16.48 16.95 -6.05
C PHE A 18 15.40 17.52 -5.11
N SER A 19 14.15 17.53 -5.58
CA SER A 19 13.03 17.81 -4.71
C SER A 19 12.99 16.73 -3.62
N ALA A 20 13.09 17.16 -2.36
CA ALA A 20 13.09 16.21 -1.25
C ALA A 20 11.75 15.47 -1.18
N GLU A 21 11.82 14.15 -1.14
CA GLU A 21 10.67 13.29 -0.96
C GLU A 21 9.94 13.65 0.35
N LYS A 22 8.62 13.87 0.28
CA LYS A 22 7.81 14.16 1.45
C LYS A 22 7.24 12.89 2.05
N LEU A 23 7.58 12.64 3.32
CA LEU A 23 7.08 11.51 4.10
C LEU A 23 5.97 11.96 5.04
N SER A 24 4.90 11.19 5.12
CA SER A 24 3.82 11.41 6.09
C SER A 24 3.21 10.07 6.52
N SER A 25 2.48 10.09 7.61
CA SER A 25 1.75 8.93 8.11
C SER A 25 0.45 9.37 8.78
N GLY A 26 -0.45 8.42 8.98
CA GLY A 26 -1.68 8.62 9.68
C GLY A 26 -2.25 7.30 10.21
N LEU A 27 -3.44 7.35 10.75
CA LEU A 27 -4.14 6.19 11.29
C LEU A 27 -5.48 6.03 10.59
N ILE A 28 -5.84 4.80 10.22
CA ILE A 28 -7.21 4.43 9.87
C ILE A 28 -7.88 3.78 11.08
N ALA A 29 -9.21 3.82 11.15
CA ALA A 29 -10.02 3.31 12.25
C ALA A 29 -9.55 3.80 13.65
N LYS A 30 -9.09 5.05 13.74
CA LYS A 30 -8.49 5.64 14.93
C LYS A 30 -9.38 5.49 16.17
N GLY A 31 -8.78 5.10 17.31
CA GLY A 31 -9.45 4.95 18.59
C GLY A 31 -10.27 3.66 18.73
N THR A 32 -10.12 2.71 17.82
CA THR A 32 -10.75 1.39 17.85
C THR A 32 -9.73 0.27 17.94
N GLU A 33 -10.18 -0.95 18.18
CA GLU A 33 -9.34 -2.15 18.12
C GLU A 33 -8.71 -2.39 16.73
N TRP A 34 -9.31 -1.80 15.68
CA TRP A 34 -8.89 -1.89 14.30
C TRP A 34 -7.90 -0.78 13.89
N GLU A 35 -7.50 0.06 14.83
CA GLU A 35 -6.55 1.14 14.54
C GLU A 35 -5.25 0.59 13.95
N THR A 36 -4.91 1.07 12.75
CA THR A 36 -3.66 0.70 12.08
C THR A 36 -3.06 1.89 11.33
N PRO A 37 -1.72 2.01 11.31
CA PRO A 37 -1.07 3.09 10.61
C PRO A 37 -1.07 2.88 9.08
N PHE A 38 -1.12 4.00 8.36
CA PHE A 38 -0.72 4.06 6.97
C PHE A 38 0.44 5.02 6.79
N TYR A 39 1.21 4.82 5.74
CA TYR A 39 2.40 5.60 5.39
C TYR A 39 2.27 6.11 3.97
N GLN A 40 2.74 7.33 3.74
CA GLN A 40 2.74 7.95 2.42
C GLN A 40 4.11 8.52 2.10
N ARG A 41 4.56 8.28 0.88
CA ARG A 41 5.69 8.92 0.23
C ARG A 41 5.19 9.70 -0.96
N ASP A 42 5.66 10.93 -1.10
CA ASP A 42 5.35 11.80 -2.23
C ASP A 42 6.67 12.32 -2.80
N SER A 43 6.95 11.99 -4.05
CA SER A 43 8.20 12.39 -4.71
C SER A 43 8.24 13.86 -5.11
N SER A 44 7.11 14.58 -5.00
CA SER A 44 6.92 15.93 -5.54
C SER A 44 7.09 16.04 -7.08
N VAL A 45 7.25 14.91 -7.76
CA VAL A 45 7.28 14.79 -9.22
C VAL A 45 6.00 14.10 -9.66
N GLU A 46 5.31 14.65 -10.64
CA GLU A 46 4.06 14.06 -11.16
C GLU A 46 4.26 12.62 -11.61
N GLY A 47 3.30 11.76 -11.29
CA GLY A 47 3.35 10.34 -11.62
C GLY A 47 2.20 9.57 -10.97
N PRO A 48 2.19 8.24 -11.10
CA PRO A 48 1.09 7.43 -10.62
C PRO A 48 0.98 7.44 -9.08
N VAL A 49 -0.25 7.28 -8.61
CA VAL A 49 -0.56 7.01 -7.21
C VAL A 49 -0.71 5.49 -7.04
N VAL A 50 0.19 4.89 -6.28
CA VAL A 50 0.18 3.45 -5.99
C VAL A 50 -0.23 3.24 -4.55
N PHE A 51 -1.23 2.38 -4.32
CA PHE A 51 -1.71 2.03 -3.00
C PHE A 51 -1.47 0.54 -2.74
N ILE A 52 -0.82 0.22 -1.64
CA ILE A 52 -0.45 -1.15 -1.28
C ILE A 52 -1.00 -1.50 0.10
N THR A 53 -1.62 -2.66 0.21
CA THR A 53 -2.06 -3.23 1.48
C THR A 53 -1.38 -4.57 1.73
N GLY A 54 -1.25 -4.91 3.01
CA GLY A 54 -0.81 -6.23 3.45
C GLY A 54 -1.58 -6.64 4.71
N GLY A 55 -1.66 -7.95 4.95
CA GLY A 55 -2.25 -8.49 6.15
C GLY A 55 -3.78 -8.30 6.24
N VAL A 56 -4.48 -8.42 5.13
CA VAL A 56 -5.95 -8.48 5.07
C VAL A 56 -6.45 -9.77 5.75
N HIS A 57 -5.74 -10.87 5.54
CA HIS A 57 -5.93 -12.11 6.29
C HIS A 57 -4.79 -12.30 7.29
N GLY A 58 -5.11 -12.60 8.55
CA GLY A 58 -4.11 -12.65 9.60
C GLY A 58 -3.24 -13.92 9.61
N ASN A 59 -3.68 -15.00 8.94
CA ASN A 59 -2.89 -16.22 8.76
C ASN A 59 -2.12 -16.26 7.43
N GLU A 60 -1.98 -15.12 6.77
CA GLU A 60 -1.16 -14.93 5.58
C GLU A 60 0.02 -14.01 5.96
N PRO A 61 1.06 -14.54 6.64
CA PRO A 61 2.05 -13.72 7.32
C PRO A 61 2.99 -12.93 6.41
N ALA A 62 3.20 -13.35 5.14
CA ALA A 62 4.19 -12.73 4.27
C ALA A 62 3.78 -11.34 3.75
N GLY A 63 2.50 -11.10 3.53
CA GLY A 63 2.01 -9.84 2.97
C GLY A 63 2.30 -8.61 3.85
N ALA A 64 2.14 -8.74 5.16
CA ALA A 64 2.37 -7.64 6.09
C ALA A 64 3.85 -7.22 6.19
N PRO A 65 4.84 -8.11 6.36
CA PRO A 65 6.25 -7.76 6.30
C PRO A 65 6.70 -7.21 4.94
N ALA A 66 6.16 -7.75 3.83
CA ALA A 66 6.46 -7.23 2.50
C ALA A 66 5.99 -5.77 2.35
N ALA A 67 4.76 -5.46 2.73
CA ALA A 67 4.25 -4.10 2.75
C ALA A 67 5.07 -3.18 3.70
N GLU A 68 5.50 -3.71 4.86
CA GLU A 68 6.38 -2.99 5.79
C GLU A 68 7.73 -2.64 5.18
N GLN A 69 8.32 -3.51 4.34
CA GLN A 69 9.54 -3.21 3.60
C GLN A 69 9.29 -2.20 2.49
N ILE A 70 8.22 -2.38 1.70
CA ILE A 70 7.88 -1.52 0.57
C ILE A 70 7.67 -0.05 1.00
N ARG A 71 7.10 0.21 2.17
CA ARG A 71 6.90 1.58 2.65
C ARG A 71 8.20 2.40 2.80
N HIS A 72 9.36 1.74 2.83
CA HIS A 72 10.67 2.38 2.89
C HIS A 72 11.33 2.57 1.51
N TRP A 73 10.76 2.01 0.44
CA TRP A 73 11.33 2.17 -0.89
C TRP A 73 11.25 3.62 -1.35
N GLN A 74 12.34 4.13 -1.87
CA GLN A 74 12.36 5.44 -2.50
C GLN A 74 11.61 5.40 -3.82
N ILE A 75 10.91 6.49 -4.13
CA ILE A 75 10.15 6.64 -5.37
C ILE A 75 10.67 7.84 -6.16
N ASN A 76 10.82 7.68 -7.47
CA ASN A 76 11.33 8.76 -8.35
C ASN A 76 10.22 9.70 -8.80
N LYS A 77 8.96 9.24 -8.84
CA LYS A 77 7.79 10.02 -9.27
C LYS A 77 6.51 9.47 -8.66
N GLY A 78 5.48 10.32 -8.61
CA GLY A 78 4.18 9.96 -8.10
C GLY A 78 4.12 9.84 -6.58
N ARG A 79 3.22 8.99 -6.11
CA ARG A 79 2.93 8.80 -4.69
C ARG A 79 2.76 7.33 -4.36
N LEU A 80 3.33 6.89 -3.25
CA LEU A 80 3.17 5.56 -2.69
C LEU A 80 2.43 5.67 -1.36
N ILE A 81 1.33 4.94 -1.21
CA ILE A 81 0.58 4.80 0.05
C ILE A 81 0.62 3.33 0.46
N VAL A 82 0.96 3.05 1.71
CA VAL A 82 1.08 1.68 2.21
C VAL A 82 0.36 1.52 3.54
N VAL A 83 -0.48 0.48 3.64
CA VAL A 83 -1.12 0.03 4.89
C VAL A 83 -0.62 -1.38 5.20
N PRO A 84 0.44 -1.55 5.99
CA PRO A 84 1.10 -2.86 6.13
C PRO A 84 0.28 -3.92 6.86
N LYS A 85 -0.61 -3.52 7.78
CA LYS A 85 -1.30 -4.43 8.70
C LYS A 85 -2.78 -4.11 8.78
N VAL A 86 -3.54 -4.37 7.69
CA VAL A 86 -4.95 -3.98 7.61
C VAL A 86 -5.79 -4.68 8.68
N ASN A 87 -5.63 -6.00 8.86
CA ASN A 87 -6.25 -6.78 9.93
C ASN A 87 -5.25 -7.04 11.07
N LYS A 88 -4.85 -5.98 11.75
CA LYS A 88 -3.86 -6.08 12.85
C LYS A 88 -4.27 -7.08 13.93
N PRO A 89 -5.52 -7.11 14.44
CA PRO A 89 -5.92 -8.13 15.42
C PRO A 89 -5.85 -9.56 14.89
N GLY A 90 -6.22 -9.80 13.63
CA GLY A 90 -6.12 -11.11 12.99
C GLY A 90 -4.68 -11.58 12.86
N LEU A 91 -3.76 -10.68 12.46
CA LEU A 91 -2.32 -10.95 12.40
C LEU A 91 -1.75 -11.31 13.78
N MET A 92 -2.17 -10.60 14.84
CA MET A 92 -1.72 -10.89 16.21
C MET A 92 -2.23 -12.24 16.72
N ALA A 93 -3.40 -12.67 16.28
CA ALA A 93 -4.03 -13.93 16.68
C ALA A 93 -3.71 -15.10 15.75
N ASP A 94 -2.97 -14.87 14.66
CA ASP A 94 -2.69 -15.86 13.60
C ASP A 94 -3.96 -16.52 13.05
N ILE A 95 -4.99 -15.70 12.80
CA ILE A 95 -6.26 -16.18 12.24
C ILE A 95 -6.63 -15.42 10.98
N ARG A 96 -7.21 -16.12 10.00
CA ARG A 96 -7.60 -15.55 8.71
C ARG A 96 -8.56 -14.36 8.85
N TYR A 97 -9.50 -14.47 9.74
CA TYR A 97 -10.67 -13.61 9.84
C TYR A 97 -10.48 -12.45 10.82
N LEU A 98 -11.42 -11.50 10.77
CA LEU A 98 -11.55 -10.46 11.78
C LEU A 98 -12.03 -11.11 13.10
N PRO A 99 -11.25 -11.01 14.19
CA PRO A 99 -11.67 -11.55 15.49
C PRO A 99 -13.00 -10.96 15.97
N GLY A 100 -13.84 -11.77 16.60
CA GLY A 100 -15.09 -11.32 17.21
C GLY A 100 -16.21 -10.93 16.23
N LYS A 101 -16.01 -11.04 14.92
CA LYS A 101 -17.03 -10.71 13.91
C LYS A 101 -17.92 -11.92 13.57
N SER A 102 -19.17 -11.63 13.18
CA SER A 102 -20.10 -12.64 12.69
C SER A 102 -19.60 -13.33 11.40
N LYS A 103 -20.15 -14.49 11.09
CA LYS A 103 -19.77 -15.25 9.88
C LYS A 103 -19.84 -14.42 8.60
N GLU A 104 -20.79 -13.50 8.50
CA GLU A 104 -21.06 -12.66 7.34
C GLU A 104 -20.06 -11.50 7.19
N LEU A 105 -19.43 -11.08 8.29
CA LEU A 105 -18.55 -9.91 8.35
C LEU A 105 -17.10 -10.26 8.67
N ARG A 106 -16.82 -11.49 9.09
CA ARG A 106 -15.48 -11.87 9.56
C ARG A 106 -14.41 -11.88 8.46
N ASP A 107 -14.79 -12.14 7.20
CA ASP A 107 -13.84 -12.11 6.08
C ASP A 107 -13.72 -10.67 5.55
N LEU A 108 -12.65 -9.99 5.94
CA LEU A 108 -12.39 -8.61 5.54
C LEU A 108 -12.41 -8.44 4.01
N ASN A 109 -11.85 -9.41 3.27
CA ASN A 109 -11.81 -9.41 1.81
C ASN A 109 -13.18 -9.61 1.14
N ARG A 110 -14.26 -9.75 1.91
CA ARG A 110 -15.66 -9.81 1.45
C ARG A 110 -16.48 -8.58 1.88
N ASN A 111 -15.86 -7.64 2.59
CA ASN A 111 -16.55 -6.47 3.15
C ASN A 111 -16.41 -5.21 2.29
N PHE A 112 -15.61 -5.24 1.24
CA PHE A 112 -15.49 -4.14 0.27
C PHE A 112 -16.67 -4.07 -0.70
N PRO A 113 -16.93 -2.90 -1.32
CA PRO A 113 -18.00 -2.75 -2.29
C PRO A 113 -17.84 -3.70 -3.47
N LYS A 114 -18.95 -4.35 -3.87
CA LYS A 114 -18.99 -5.27 -5.01
C LYS A 114 -19.53 -4.64 -6.27
N THR A 115 -20.19 -3.49 -6.17
CA THR A 115 -20.84 -2.81 -7.30
C THR A 115 -20.50 -1.33 -7.31
N LYS A 116 -20.47 -0.74 -8.52
CA LYS A 116 -20.25 0.70 -8.69
C LYS A 116 -21.46 1.54 -8.25
N GLU A 117 -22.66 0.97 -8.20
CA GLU A 117 -23.91 1.69 -7.95
C GLU A 117 -24.09 2.09 -6.47
N LYS A 118 -23.62 1.27 -5.53
CA LYS A 118 -23.67 1.58 -4.09
C LYS A 118 -22.35 1.16 -3.43
N PRO A 119 -21.29 1.94 -3.60
CA PRO A 119 -19.96 1.58 -3.12
C PRO A 119 -19.83 1.80 -1.60
N VAL A 120 -20.49 0.97 -0.80
CA VAL A 120 -20.44 1.01 0.66
C VAL A 120 -19.71 -0.22 1.19
N ALA A 121 -18.64 -0.01 1.94
CA ALA A 121 -17.98 -1.07 2.68
C ALA A 121 -18.81 -1.48 3.90
N ARG A 122 -18.79 -2.78 4.23
CA ARG A 122 -19.76 -3.38 5.16
C ARG A 122 -19.37 -3.34 6.63
N ASP A 123 -18.10 -3.08 6.95
CA ASP A 123 -17.61 -3.11 8.33
C ASP A 123 -16.51 -2.08 8.56
N LEU A 124 -16.18 -1.81 9.83
CA LEU A 124 -15.29 -0.71 10.19
C LEU A 124 -13.89 -0.80 9.59
N PRO A 125 -13.12 -1.91 9.66
CA PRO A 125 -11.80 -1.93 9.02
C PRO A 125 -11.91 -1.79 7.50
N ALA A 126 -12.91 -2.39 6.86
CA ALA A 126 -13.15 -2.23 5.42
C ALA A 126 -13.57 -0.80 5.06
N SER A 127 -14.47 -0.18 5.84
CA SER A 127 -14.91 1.20 5.57
C SER A 127 -13.80 2.21 5.75
N ALA A 128 -12.98 2.06 6.80
CA ALA A 128 -11.85 2.95 7.04
C ALA A 128 -10.79 2.87 5.93
N LEU A 129 -10.47 1.66 5.45
CA LEU A 129 -9.58 1.47 4.31
C LEU A 129 -10.20 2.00 3.02
N TRP A 130 -11.49 1.76 2.79
CA TRP A 130 -12.20 2.26 1.61
C TRP A 130 -12.25 3.78 1.55
N ASP A 131 -12.43 4.45 2.69
CA ASP A 131 -12.40 5.92 2.77
C ASP A 131 -11.00 6.46 2.45
N LEU A 132 -9.95 5.77 2.90
CA LEU A 132 -8.58 6.12 2.55
C LEU A 132 -8.32 5.95 1.04
N LEU A 133 -8.77 4.85 0.44
CA LEU A 133 -8.70 4.62 -1.01
C LEU A 133 -9.42 5.73 -1.81
N LYS A 134 -10.67 6.06 -1.42
CA LYS A 134 -11.43 7.15 -2.05
C LYS A 134 -10.74 8.51 -1.94
N LYS A 135 -10.11 8.78 -0.81
CA LYS A 135 -9.35 10.02 -0.58
C LYS A 135 -8.17 10.16 -1.52
N HIS A 136 -7.41 9.08 -1.72
CA HIS A 136 -6.17 9.10 -2.48
C HIS A 136 -6.36 8.82 -3.96
N LYS A 137 -7.48 8.18 -4.36
CA LYS A 137 -7.82 7.84 -5.76
C LYS A 137 -6.63 7.21 -6.50
N PRO A 138 -6.14 6.05 -6.04
CA PRO A 138 -4.95 5.45 -6.64
C PRO A 138 -5.20 5.03 -8.08
N ASP A 139 -4.15 5.13 -8.92
CA ASP A 139 -4.12 4.55 -10.25
C ASP A 139 -3.93 3.03 -10.19
N TRP A 140 -3.23 2.57 -9.14
CA TRP A 140 -2.95 1.16 -8.88
C TRP A 140 -3.23 0.81 -7.42
N TYR A 141 -4.03 -0.22 -7.20
CA TYR A 141 -4.23 -0.84 -5.90
C TYR A 141 -3.68 -2.26 -5.93
N ILE A 142 -2.77 -2.56 -5.00
CA ILE A 142 -2.12 -3.87 -4.88
C ILE A 142 -2.39 -4.39 -3.47
N ASP A 143 -3.03 -5.56 -3.37
CA ASP A 143 -3.26 -6.24 -2.10
C ASP A 143 -2.38 -7.47 -2.01
N LEU A 144 -1.51 -7.51 -0.99
CA LEU A 144 -0.54 -8.56 -0.81
C LEU A 144 -1.15 -9.68 0.03
N HIS A 145 -1.46 -10.77 -0.65
CA HIS A 145 -1.95 -12.01 -0.07
C HIS A 145 -0.91 -13.11 -0.15
N GLU A 146 -1.20 -14.21 0.53
CA GLU A 146 -0.39 -15.42 0.50
C GLU A 146 -1.29 -16.62 0.16
N GLY A 147 -0.88 -17.41 -0.82
CA GLY A 147 -1.50 -18.70 -1.12
C GLY A 147 -1.09 -19.71 -0.05
N TYR A 148 -2.04 -20.49 0.46
CA TYR A 148 -1.78 -21.44 1.54
C TYR A 148 -1.09 -22.72 1.08
N ASP A 149 -0.95 -22.94 -0.23
CA ASP A 149 -0.30 -24.12 -0.82
C ASP A 149 0.04 -23.87 -2.29
N PHE A 150 0.73 -24.82 -2.91
CA PHE A 150 0.96 -24.84 -4.36
C PHE A 150 -0.20 -25.52 -5.10
N TYR A 151 -0.63 -24.97 -6.22
CA TYR A 151 -1.70 -25.54 -7.06
C TYR A 151 -1.47 -27.01 -7.42
N GLN A 152 -0.22 -27.41 -7.66
CA GLN A 152 0.12 -28.81 -7.98
C GLN A 152 -0.08 -29.78 -6.80
N ILE A 153 -0.09 -29.28 -5.58
CA ILE A 153 -0.31 -30.05 -4.35
C ILE A 153 -1.79 -29.98 -3.96
N ASN A 154 -2.39 -28.82 -4.11
CA ASN A 154 -3.78 -28.56 -3.75
C ASN A 154 -4.43 -27.65 -4.80
N SER A 155 -5.33 -28.22 -5.60
CA SER A 155 -6.02 -27.53 -6.71
C SER A 155 -6.93 -26.37 -6.25
N ASP A 156 -7.26 -26.30 -4.96
CA ASP A 156 -8.03 -25.19 -4.39
C ASP A 156 -7.15 -23.98 -4.04
N SER A 157 -5.82 -24.13 -4.09
CA SER A 157 -4.87 -23.03 -3.91
C SER A 157 -4.59 -22.34 -5.23
N VAL A 158 -4.57 -21.01 -5.22
CA VAL A 158 -4.12 -20.20 -6.38
C VAL A 158 -2.61 -20.20 -6.52
N GLY A 159 -1.87 -20.73 -5.53
CA GLY A 159 -0.41 -20.72 -5.51
C GLY A 159 0.17 -19.30 -5.53
N SER A 160 1.35 -19.15 -6.15
CA SER A 160 1.97 -17.84 -6.39
C SER A 160 1.44 -17.27 -7.69
N SER A 161 0.55 -16.28 -7.61
CA SER A 161 -0.11 -15.68 -8.77
C SER A 161 -0.32 -14.18 -8.59
N ILE A 162 -0.44 -13.47 -9.72
CA ILE A 162 -0.99 -12.11 -9.76
C ILE A 162 -2.39 -12.24 -10.32
N ILE A 163 -3.38 -11.78 -9.55
CA ILE A 163 -4.80 -11.79 -9.94
C ILE A 163 -5.18 -10.36 -10.28
N ASP A 164 -5.58 -10.14 -11.53
CA ASP A 164 -6.14 -8.88 -12.00
C ASP A 164 -7.67 -8.96 -11.97
N VAL A 165 -8.34 -7.95 -11.41
CA VAL A 165 -9.80 -7.91 -11.16
C VAL A 165 -10.43 -6.60 -11.62
#